data_6bb97e452fcf0b48b6456e1d1ca4a420
#
_entry.id   6bb97e452fcf0b48b6456e1d1ca4a420
#
_cell.length_a   1.000
_cell.length_b   1.000
_cell.length_c   1.000
_cell.angle_alpha   90.00
_cell.angle_beta   90.00
_cell.angle_gamma   90.00
#
_symmetry.space_group_name_H-M   'P 1'
#
loop_
_entity.id
_entity.type
_entity.pdbx_description
1 polymer ?
#
loop_
_entity_poly.entity_id
_entity_poly.type
_entity_poly.pdbx_seq_one_letter_code
_entity_poly.pdbx_strand_id
1 'polypeptide(L)'
;RDTDRSRGLGDVYKRQKNDYFAFYVGRPLSYILTIPFLYTNISPNAVSLISIIPIIIGFVLMCIGTTKTMLIAGWLMFFLWNLLDGVDGNIARYKKQFSKMGSVYDAMSGYIAMVLSFFGWGVAAAHNPGLFQSIVQLPMDFYIILGALSGIFVIFPRFIMHKAITTLGDQGSMKTVKDKSEYGFVKLIALNLTSIAGFVQVLMLIAVLFNIMDLFTIGYFAVSYTHLRAHETDQYL
;
A
#
# COMPACT_ATOMS: atom_id res chain seq x y z
N ARG A 1 -24.76 12.92 17.82
CA ARG A 1 -24.07 13.15 16.49
C ARG A 1 -22.59 13.47 16.65
N ASP A 2 -22.17 14.23 17.67
CA ASP A 2 -20.74 14.57 17.87
C ASP A 2 -19.93 13.46 18.55
N THR A 3 -20.57 12.66 19.39
CA THR A 3 -19.95 11.50 20.06
C THR A 3 -19.55 10.38 19.10
N ASP A 4 -20.33 10.15 18.03
CA ASP A 4 -19.99 9.12 17.01
C ASP A 4 -18.84 9.55 16.11
N ARG A 5 -18.72 10.86 15.83
CA ARG A 5 -17.57 11.42 15.08
C ARG A 5 -16.27 11.36 15.90
N SER A 6 -16.33 11.65 17.19
CA SER A 6 -15.15 11.57 18.06
C SER A 6 -14.67 10.14 18.30
N ARG A 7 -15.59 9.17 18.39
CA ARG A 7 -15.27 7.74 18.44
C ARG A 7 -14.62 7.27 17.13
N GLY A 8 -15.19 7.63 15.96
CA GLY A 8 -14.61 7.30 14.67
C GLY A 8 -13.20 7.86 14.46
N LEU A 9 -12.92 9.09 14.89
CA LEU A 9 -11.58 9.69 14.86
C LEU A 9 -10.59 8.97 15.79
N GLY A 10 -11.04 8.59 16.99
CA GLY A 10 -10.23 7.81 17.93
C GLY A 10 -9.88 6.42 17.39
N ASP A 11 -10.80 5.73 16.73
CA ASP A 11 -10.58 4.41 16.14
C ASP A 11 -9.67 4.47 14.92
N VAL A 12 -9.80 5.50 14.07
CA VAL A 12 -8.88 5.75 12.96
C VAL A 12 -7.47 6.04 13.50
N TYR A 13 -7.34 6.86 14.54
CA TYR A 13 -6.05 7.15 15.17
C TYR A 13 -5.39 5.90 15.77
N LYS A 14 -6.16 5.07 16.48
CA LYS A 14 -5.67 3.80 17.03
C LYS A 14 -5.24 2.80 15.96
N ARG A 15 -6.03 2.64 14.89
CA ARG A 15 -5.69 1.76 13.76
C ARG A 15 -4.37 2.17 13.09
N GLN A 16 -4.15 3.46 12.93
CA GLN A 16 -2.99 4.01 12.25
C GLN A 16 -1.71 4.02 13.12
N LYS A 17 -1.85 4.03 14.45
CA LYS A 17 -0.70 3.92 15.37
C LYS A 17 0.02 2.57 15.28
N ASN A 18 -0.62 1.55 14.73
CA ASN A 18 -0.07 0.21 14.57
C ASN A 18 0.75 0.01 13.28
N ASP A 19 0.77 1.01 12.39
CA ASP A 19 1.67 1.05 11.23
C ASP A 19 2.77 2.09 11.51
N TYR A 20 3.86 1.63 12.10
CA TYR A 20 4.93 2.49 12.63
C TYR A 20 5.54 3.39 11.55
N PHE A 21 5.84 2.86 10.36
CA PHE A 21 6.44 3.67 9.31
C PHE A 21 5.47 4.73 8.78
N ALA A 22 4.24 4.35 8.48
CA ALA A 22 3.21 5.29 8.05
C ALA A 22 2.94 6.35 9.11
N PHE A 23 2.98 5.99 10.40
CA PHE A 23 2.70 6.91 11.50
C PHE A 23 3.84 7.91 11.77
N TYR A 24 5.08 7.42 11.84
CA TYR A 24 6.23 8.25 12.24
C TYR A 24 6.92 8.98 11.08
N VAL A 25 6.81 8.44 9.86
CA VAL A 25 7.47 8.99 8.66
C VAL A 25 6.45 9.51 7.66
N GLY A 26 5.54 8.66 7.22
CA GLY A 26 4.58 8.98 6.16
C GLY A 26 3.69 10.18 6.52
N ARG A 27 3.09 10.19 7.71
CA ARG A 27 2.19 11.26 8.15
C ARG A 27 2.86 12.62 8.32
N PRO A 28 3.97 12.76 9.08
CA PRO A 28 4.63 14.04 9.19
C PRO A 28 5.01 14.63 7.84
N LEU A 29 5.55 13.80 6.94
CA LEU A 29 5.92 14.22 5.59
C LEU A 29 4.69 14.60 4.74
N SER A 30 3.59 13.83 4.84
CA SER A 30 2.35 14.17 4.13
C SER A 30 1.72 15.47 4.66
N TYR A 31 1.82 15.77 5.96
CA TYR A 31 1.38 17.06 6.50
C TYR A 31 2.20 18.22 5.93
N ILE A 32 3.52 18.10 5.89
CA ILE A 32 4.40 19.11 5.30
C ILE A 32 4.05 19.29 3.81
N LEU A 33 3.90 18.18 3.09
CA LEU A 33 3.54 18.21 1.67
C LEU A 33 2.12 18.77 1.44
N THR A 34 1.22 18.69 2.42
CA THR A 34 -0.14 19.27 2.33
C THR A 34 -0.10 20.80 2.29
N ILE A 35 0.86 21.44 2.96
CA ILE A 35 0.90 22.90 3.12
C ILE A 35 0.76 23.66 1.78
N PRO A 36 1.56 23.41 0.74
CA PRO A 36 1.42 24.10 -0.53
C PRO A 36 0.05 23.89 -1.19
N PHE A 37 -0.55 22.70 -1.04
CA PHE A 37 -1.87 22.40 -1.62
C PHE A 37 -3.01 23.18 -0.95
N LEU A 38 -2.84 23.58 0.32
CA LEU A 38 -3.85 24.38 1.02
C LEU A 38 -4.01 25.79 0.42
N TYR A 39 -2.95 26.33 -0.18
CA TYR A 39 -2.95 27.62 -0.87
C TYR A 39 -3.45 27.54 -2.31
N THR A 40 -3.78 26.35 -2.81
CA THR A 40 -4.34 26.13 -4.13
C THR A 40 -5.84 25.82 -4.06
N ASN A 41 -6.53 25.93 -5.19
CA ASN A 41 -7.94 25.51 -5.33
C ASN A 41 -8.08 24.04 -5.72
N ILE A 42 -7.01 23.23 -5.62
CA ILE A 42 -7.03 21.81 -5.96
C ILE A 42 -7.94 21.08 -4.98
N SER A 43 -8.84 20.25 -5.53
CA SER A 43 -9.74 19.41 -4.73
C SER A 43 -9.02 18.15 -4.23
N PRO A 44 -9.48 17.52 -3.12
CA PRO A 44 -8.94 16.25 -2.66
C PRO A 44 -8.95 15.17 -3.76
N ASN A 45 -10.06 15.04 -4.49
CA ASN A 45 -10.21 14.07 -5.57
C ASN A 45 -9.17 14.27 -6.71
N ALA A 46 -8.84 15.54 -7.00
CA ALA A 46 -7.82 15.84 -8.00
C ALA A 46 -6.43 15.39 -7.52
N VAL A 47 -6.14 15.50 -6.23
CA VAL A 47 -4.87 15.01 -5.66
C VAL A 47 -4.79 13.49 -5.73
N SER A 48 -5.87 12.76 -5.41
CA SER A 48 -5.93 11.29 -5.58
C SER A 48 -5.67 10.87 -7.03
N LEU A 49 -6.18 11.61 -8.02
CA LEU A 49 -5.91 11.34 -9.44
C LEU A 49 -4.47 11.69 -9.84
N ILE A 50 -3.95 12.83 -9.36
CA ILE A 50 -2.57 13.26 -9.61
C ILE A 50 -1.58 12.26 -9.01
N SER A 51 -1.91 11.62 -7.89
CA SER A 51 -1.05 10.63 -7.24
C SER A 51 -0.79 9.38 -8.10
N ILE A 52 -1.61 9.13 -9.12
CA ILE A 52 -1.41 8.03 -10.08
C ILE A 52 -0.18 8.30 -10.98
N ILE A 53 0.15 9.56 -11.25
CA ILE A 53 1.30 9.91 -12.11
C ILE A 53 2.61 9.36 -11.56
N PRO A 54 3.01 9.63 -10.31
CA PRO A 54 4.22 9.04 -9.74
C PRO A 54 4.18 7.50 -9.70
N ILE A 55 3.00 6.87 -9.55
CA ILE A 55 2.90 5.40 -9.63
C ILE A 55 3.36 4.91 -11.00
N ILE A 56 2.84 5.51 -12.08
CA ILE A 56 3.19 5.12 -13.45
C ILE A 56 4.68 5.37 -13.72
N ILE A 57 5.21 6.52 -13.31
CA ILE A 57 6.64 6.84 -13.46
C ILE A 57 7.49 5.82 -12.67
N GLY A 58 7.11 5.52 -11.43
CA GLY A 58 7.80 4.54 -10.59
C GLY A 58 7.81 3.15 -11.23
N PHE A 59 6.66 2.71 -11.75
CA PHE A 59 6.54 1.44 -12.47
C PHE A 59 7.46 1.39 -13.70
N VAL A 60 7.44 2.42 -14.54
CA VAL A 60 8.31 2.49 -15.72
C VAL A 60 9.79 2.44 -15.31
N LEU A 61 10.19 3.22 -14.29
CA LEU A 61 11.56 3.20 -13.79
C LEU A 61 11.98 1.82 -13.26
N MET A 62 11.08 1.07 -12.64
CA MET A 62 11.34 -0.31 -12.22
C MET A 62 11.49 -1.25 -13.40
N CYS A 63 10.65 -1.09 -14.45
CA CYS A 63 10.69 -1.96 -15.62
C CYS A 63 11.97 -1.78 -16.47
N ILE A 64 12.47 -0.54 -16.61
CA ILE A 64 13.66 -0.24 -17.43
C ILE A 64 14.92 -0.06 -16.60
N GLY A 65 14.82 -0.06 -15.27
CA GLY A 65 15.92 0.23 -14.36
C GLY A 65 16.97 -0.87 -14.35
N THR A 66 18.16 -0.54 -14.81
CA THR A 66 19.34 -1.42 -14.77
C THR A 66 20.40 -0.93 -13.77
N THR A 67 20.20 0.25 -13.20
CA THR A 67 21.09 0.85 -12.22
C THR A 67 20.40 1.04 -10.89
N LYS A 68 21.17 0.92 -9.80
CA LYS A 68 20.65 1.13 -8.44
C LYS A 68 19.98 2.50 -8.28
N THR A 69 20.54 3.54 -8.93
CA THR A 69 19.98 4.91 -8.89
C THR A 69 18.59 4.96 -9.52
N MET A 70 18.38 4.30 -10.68
CA MET A 70 17.06 4.24 -11.33
C MET A 70 16.03 3.49 -10.45
N LEU A 71 16.45 2.40 -9.82
CA LEU A 71 15.59 1.61 -8.92
C LEU A 71 15.21 2.42 -7.67
N ILE A 72 16.16 3.17 -7.10
CA ILE A 72 15.89 4.09 -5.98
C ILE A 72 14.94 5.21 -6.43
N ALA A 73 15.13 5.78 -7.62
CA ALA A 73 14.22 6.77 -8.15
C ALA A 73 12.80 6.24 -8.35
N GLY A 74 12.67 5.00 -8.86
CA GLY A 74 11.39 4.29 -8.96
C GLY A 74 10.73 4.11 -7.59
N TRP A 75 11.50 3.67 -6.59
CA TRP A 75 11.02 3.55 -5.21
C TRP A 75 10.55 4.91 -4.65
N LEU A 76 11.31 5.98 -4.89
CA LEU A 76 10.92 7.33 -4.47
C LEU A 76 9.60 7.79 -5.10
N MET A 77 9.30 7.39 -6.33
CA MET A 77 8.03 7.68 -6.98
C MET A 77 6.86 6.94 -6.28
N PHE A 78 7.02 5.68 -5.90
CA PHE A 78 6.02 4.96 -5.10
C PHE A 78 5.87 5.57 -3.69
N PHE A 79 6.96 6.02 -3.09
CA PHE A 79 6.90 6.72 -1.82
C PHE A 79 6.18 8.08 -1.94
N LEU A 80 6.42 8.81 -3.03
CA LEU A 80 5.71 10.07 -3.31
C LEU A 80 4.21 9.85 -3.48
N TRP A 81 3.79 8.77 -4.17
CA TRP A 81 2.39 8.37 -4.20
C TRP A 81 1.81 8.20 -2.79
N ASN A 82 2.49 7.46 -1.93
CA ASN A 82 2.05 7.23 -0.55
C ASN A 82 1.88 8.53 0.25
N LEU A 83 2.76 9.51 0.02
CA LEU A 83 2.63 10.83 0.65
C LEU A 83 1.43 11.60 0.09
N LEU A 84 1.19 11.56 -1.22
CA LEU A 84 0.06 12.23 -1.87
C LEU A 84 -1.29 11.63 -1.48
N ASP A 85 -1.35 10.32 -1.25
CA ASP A 85 -2.49 9.62 -0.67
C ASP A 85 -2.84 10.17 0.73
N GLY A 86 -1.82 10.49 1.55
CA GLY A 86 -2.03 11.20 2.81
C GLY A 86 -2.49 12.66 2.65
N VAL A 87 -2.04 13.33 1.59
CA VAL A 87 -2.34 14.74 1.32
C VAL A 87 -3.82 14.94 0.98
N ASP A 88 -4.43 14.10 0.13
CA ASP A 88 -5.84 14.24 -0.25
C ASP A 88 -6.77 14.14 0.95
N GLY A 89 -6.52 13.18 1.86
CA GLY A 89 -7.23 13.05 3.12
C GLY A 89 -7.02 14.26 4.06
N ASN A 90 -5.81 14.85 4.08
CA ASN A 90 -5.53 16.05 4.87
C ASN A 90 -6.30 17.26 4.32
N ILE A 91 -6.30 17.48 2.99
CA ILE A 91 -7.05 18.55 2.34
C ILE A 91 -8.55 18.39 2.59
N ALA A 92 -9.09 17.15 2.43
CA ALA A 92 -10.50 16.86 2.66
C ALA A 92 -10.93 17.24 4.08
N ARG A 93 -10.11 16.93 5.08
CA ARG A 93 -10.36 17.28 6.50
C ARG A 93 -10.25 18.78 6.76
N TYR A 94 -9.20 19.41 6.25
CA TYR A 94 -8.93 20.83 6.49
C TYR A 94 -9.97 21.73 5.82
N LYS A 95 -10.24 21.50 4.52
CA LYS A 95 -11.23 22.27 3.73
C LYS A 95 -12.67 21.81 3.95
N LYS A 96 -12.90 20.73 4.73
CA LYS A 96 -14.22 20.10 4.93
C LYS A 96 -14.89 19.69 3.61
N GLN A 97 -14.10 19.30 2.64
CA GLN A 97 -14.53 18.87 1.30
C GLN A 97 -14.61 17.34 1.22
N PHE A 98 -15.75 16.80 1.62
CA PHE A 98 -16.02 15.36 1.53
C PHE A 98 -16.95 15.08 0.36
N SER A 99 -16.57 14.17 -0.52
CA SER A 99 -17.41 13.72 -1.63
C SER A 99 -17.67 12.22 -1.54
N LYS A 100 -18.83 11.77 -2.04
CA LYS A 100 -19.14 10.33 -2.14
C LYS A 100 -18.16 9.59 -3.07
N MET A 101 -17.65 10.27 -4.07
CA MET A 101 -16.67 9.74 -5.01
C MET A 101 -15.23 9.77 -4.47
N GLY A 102 -14.97 10.54 -3.38
CA GLY A 102 -13.62 10.65 -2.81
C GLY A 102 -13.04 9.29 -2.41
N SER A 103 -13.83 8.47 -1.72
CA SER A 103 -13.41 7.12 -1.34
C SER A 103 -13.19 6.18 -2.54
N VAL A 104 -13.86 6.44 -3.68
CA VAL A 104 -13.66 5.65 -4.91
C VAL A 104 -12.34 6.01 -5.56
N TYR A 105 -12.02 7.31 -5.68
CA TYR A 105 -10.73 7.76 -6.25
C TYR A 105 -9.55 7.35 -5.40
N ASP A 106 -9.65 7.47 -4.07
CA ASP A 106 -8.67 7.00 -3.09
C ASP A 106 -8.42 5.49 -3.24
N ALA A 107 -9.49 4.68 -3.24
CA ALA A 107 -9.37 3.23 -3.43
C ALA A 107 -8.78 2.86 -4.80
N MET A 108 -9.17 3.56 -5.87
CA MET A 108 -8.65 3.34 -7.22
C MET A 108 -7.15 3.60 -7.29
N SER A 109 -6.69 4.75 -6.77
CA SER A 109 -5.27 5.09 -6.67
C SER A 109 -4.49 4.01 -5.90
N GLY A 110 -5.01 3.59 -4.74
CA GLY A 110 -4.41 2.54 -3.92
C GLY A 110 -4.31 1.20 -4.64
N TYR A 111 -5.34 0.77 -5.38
CA TYR A 111 -5.31 -0.49 -6.13
C TYR A 111 -4.30 -0.46 -7.27
N ILE A 112 -4.25 0.65 -8.03
CA ILE A 112 -3.26 0.83 -9.09
C ILE A 112 -1.85 0.77 -8.50
N ALA A 113 -1.61 1.45 -7.38
CA ALA A 113 -0.32 1.45 -6.71
C ALA A 113 0.12 0.05 -6.28
N MET A 114 -0.79 -0.74 -5.69
CA MET A 114 -0.48 -2.11 -5.25
C MET A 114 -0.07 -3.00 -6.41
N VAL A 115 -0.87 -3.01 -7.50
CA VAL A 115 -0.55 -3.84 -8.67
C VAL A 115 0.77 -3.42 -9.28
N LEU A 116 0.91 -2.13 -9.62
CA LEU A 116 2.09 -1.66 -10.34
C LEU A 116 3.36 -1.71 -9.50
N SER A 117 3.27 -1.53 -8.16
CA SER A 117 4.43 -1.69 -7.30
C SER A 117 4.96 -3.12 -7.33
N PHE A 118 4.13 -4.11 -7.02
CA PHE A 118 4.60 -5.51 -6.97
C PHE A 118 4.98 -6.05 -8.34
N PHE A 119 4.21 -5.70 -9.37
CA PHE A 119 4.55 -6.07 -10.73
C PHE A 119 5.89 -5.45 -11.17
N GLY A 120 6.07 -4.14 -10.95
CA GLY A 120 7.33 -3.45 -11.25
C GLY A 120 8.52 -4.04 -10.48
N TRP A 121 8.33 -4.45 -9.22
CA TRP A 121 9.36 -5.14 -8.43
C TRP A 121 9.73 -6.50 -9.02
N GLY A 122 8.75 -7.29 -9.48
CA GLY A 122 9.00 -8.56 -10.17
C GLY A 122 9.81 -8.37 -11.45
N VAL A 123 9.48 -7.35 -12.25
CA VAL A 123 10.23 -7.01 -13.48
C VAL A 123 11.64 -6.54 -13.13
N ALA A 124 11.78 -5.67 -12.14
CA ALA A 124 13.09 -5.18 -11.70
C ALA A 124 13.97 -6.33 -11.16
N ALA A 125 13.41 -7.26 -10.38
CA ALA A 125 14.12 -8.44 -9.90
C ALA A 125 14.58 -9.35 -11.05
N ALA A 126 13.77 -9.49 -12.11
CA ALA A 126 14.11 -10.26 -13.29
C ALA A 126 15.31 -9.65 -14.06
N HIS A 127 15.37 -8.32 -14.15
CA HIS A 127 16.42 -7.62 -14.89
C HIS A 127 17.68 -7.34 -14.05
N ASN A 128 17.58 -7.40 -12.73
CA ASN A 128 18.69 -7.13 -11.81
C ASN A 128 18.92 -8.36 -10.90
N PRO A 129 19.66 -9.36 -11.39
CA PRO A 129 19.94 -10.60 -10.65
C PRO A 129 20.51 -10.27 -9.27
N GLY A 130 19.88 -10.76 -8.22
CA GLY A 130 20.27 -10.56 -6.85
C GLY A 130 21.04 -11.73 -6.26
N LEU A 131 21.13 -11.74 -4.93
CA LEU A 131 21.86 -12.78 -4.20
C LEU A 131 21.27 -14.17 -4.41
N PHE A 132 19.95 -14.30 -4.42
CA PHE A 132 19.29 -15.61 -4.58
C PHE A 132 19.48 -16.17 -6.00
N GLN A 133 19.37 -15.32 -7.03
CA GLN A 133 19.56 -15.71 -8.41
C GLN A 133 21.00 -16.19 -8.70
N SER A 134 21.99 -15.71 -7.94
CA SER A 134 23.37 -16.19 -8.07
C SER A 134 23.55 -17.64 -7.59
N ILE A 135 22.66 -18.11 -6.70
CA ILE A 135 22.70 -19.47 -6.14
C ILE A 135 21.76 -20.41 -6.91
N VAL A 136 20.54 -19.93 -7.21
CA VAL A 136 19.50 -20.72 -7.88
C VAL A 136 19.10 -19.99 -9.17
N GLN A 137 19.57 -20.48 -10.29
CA GLN A 137 19.30 -19.87 -11.60
C GLN A 137 17.84 -20.16 -12.02
N LEU A 138 16.93 -19.23 -11.69
CA LEU A 138 15.53 -19.28 -12.10
C LEU A 138 15.32 -18.46 -13.38
N PRO A 139 14.35 -18.83 -14.24
CA PRO A 139 14.03 -18.04 -15.43
C PRO A 139 13.52 -16.66 -15.05
N MET A 140 13.80 -15.64 -15.87
CA MET A 140 13.36 -14.26 -15.64
C MET A 140 11.85 -14.14 -15.47
N ASP A 141 11.08 -14.89 -16.27
CA ASP A 141 9.62 -14.92 -16.23
C ASP A 141 9.08 -15.32 -14.85
N PHE A 142 9.83 -16.14 -14.10
CA PHE A 142 9.45 -16.55 -12.75
C PHE A 142 9.23 -15.35 -11.83
N TYR A 143 10.17 -14.41 -11.79
CA TYR A 143 10.07 -13.22 -10.94
C TYR A 143 8.95 -12.28 -11.41
N ILE A 144 8.79 -12.14 -12.73
CA ILE A 144 7.73 -11.32 -13.32
C ILE A 144 6.35 -11.87 -12.93
N ILE A 145 6.16 -13.19 -13.05
CA ILE A 145 4.91 -13.86 -12.69
C ILE A 145 4.64 -13.72 -11.19
N LEU A 146 5.64 -13.93 -10.33
CA LEU A 146 5.47 -13.78 -8.88
C LEU A 146 5.10 -12.34 -8.49
N GLY A 147 5.71 -11.34 -9.11
CA GLY A 147 5.38 -9.94 -8.89
C GLY A 147 3.94 -9.61 -9.30
N ALA A 148 3.51 -10.07 -10.48
CA ALA A 148 2.14 -9.88 -10.96
C ALA A 148 1.11 -10.57 -10.05
N LEU A 149 1.34 -11.82 -9.67
CA LEU A 149 0.47 -12.57 -8.76
C LEU A 149 0.43 -11.94 -7.37
N SER A 150 1.55 -11.44 -6.85
CA SER A 150 1.58 -10.72 -5.57
C SER A 150 0.67 -9.49 -5.59
N GLY A 151 0.71 -8.71 -6.67
CA GLY A 151 -0.19 -7.57 -6.85
C GLY A 151 -1.66 -7.97 -6.83
N ILE A 152 -2.02 -9.04 -7.54
CA ILE A 152 -3.38 -9.57 -7.58
C ILE A 152 -3.81 -10.05 -6.19
N PHE A 153 -2.99 -10.83 -5.50
CA PHE A 153 -3.32 -11.40 -4.19
C PHE A 153 -3.47 -10.33 -3.10
N VAL A 154 -2.76 -9.23 -3.20
CA VAL A 154 -2.91 -8.09 -2.26
C VAL A 154 -4.20 -7.32 -2.50
N ILE A 155 -4.65 -7.18 -3.76
CA ILE A 155 -5.89 -6.45 -4.08
C ILE A 155 -7.13 -7.26 -3.75
N PHE A 156 -7.14 -8.56 -4.02
CA PHE A 156 -8.34 -9.38 -3.96
C PHE A 156 -9.08 -9.28 -2.61
N PRO A 157 -8.41 -9.45 -1.44
CA PRO A 157 -9.06 -9.31 -0.14
C PRO A 157 -9.66 -7.92 0.08
N ARG A 158 -8.98 -6.87 -0.39
CA ARG A 158 -9.47 -5.48 -0.24
C ARG A 158 -10.68 -5.21 -1.12
N PHE A 159 -10.66 -5.71 -2.35
CA PHE A 159 -11.79 -5.60 -3.27
C PHE A 159 -13.03 -6.32 -2.74
N ILE A 160 -12.86 -7.55 -2.25
CA ILE A 160 -13.95 -8.32 -1.63
C ILE A 160 -14.50 -7.58 -0.42
N MET A 161 -13.64 -7.07 0.46
CA MET A 161 -14.06 -6.33 1.65
C MET A 161 -14.83 -5.05 1.29
N HIS A 162 -14.35 -4.26 0.32
CA HIS A 162 -15.07 -3.07 -0.14
C HIS A 162 -16.43 -3.43 -0.74
N LYS A 163 -16.48 -4.50 -1.54
CA LYS A 163 -17.73 -4.96 -2.13
C LYS A 163 -18.71 -5.48 -1.07
N ALA A 164 -18.22 -6.24 -0.10
CA ALA A 164 -19.03 -6.75 1.00
C ALA A 164 -19.65 -5.60 1.83
N ILE A 165 -18.85 -4.60 2.21
CA ILE A 165 -19.33 -3.42 2.96
C ILE A 165 -20.43 -2.69 2.18
N THR A 166 -20.24 -2.49 0.86
CA THR A 166 -21.21 -1.78 0.03
C THR A 166 -22.48 -2.57 -0.25
N THR A 167 -22.40 -3.91 -0.28
CA THR A 167 -23.55 -4.79 -0.61
C THR A 167 -24.37 -5.16 0.62
N LEU A 168 -23.73 -5.46 1.75
CA LEU A 168 -24.40 -5.90 2.96
C LEU A 168 -24.93 -4.74 3.81
N GLY A 169 -24.52 -3.51 3.50
CA GLY A 169 -24.89 -2.32 4.27
C GLY A 169 -24.37 -2.39 5.70
N ASP A 170 -24.75 -1.37 6.47
CA ASP A 170 -24.39 -1.24 7.89
C ASP A 170 -25.28 -2.14 8.79
N GLN A 171 -25.60 -3.33 8.33
CA GLN A 171 -26.25 -4.34 9.18
C GLN A 171 -25.17 -4.88 10.11
N GLY A 172 -25.15 -4.39 11.32
CA GLY A 172 -24.32 -4.65 12.51
C GLY A 172 -23.69 -6.03 12.77
N SER A 173 -23.47 -6.83 11.76
CA SER A 173 -22.96 -8.19 11.77
C SER A 173 -21.49 -8.32 11.41
N MET A 174 -20.86 -7.29 10.81
CA MET A 174 -19.40 -7.30 10.72
C MET A 174 -18.84 -6.87 12.07
N LYS A 175 -18.44 -7.84 12.88
CA LYS A 175 -17.59 -7.60 14.05
C LYS A 175 -16.45 -6.70 13.57
N THR A 176 -16.51 -5.41 13.93
CA THR A 176 -15.38 -4.49 13.76
C THR A 176 -14.14 -5.24 14.21
N VAL A 177 -13.12 -5.29 13.34
CA VAL A 177 -11.83 -5.89 13.67
C VAL A 177 -11.45 -5.41 15.06
N LYS A 178 -11.45 -6.33 16.03
CA LYS A 178 -11.13 -6.05 17.43
C LYS A 178 -9.84 -5.25 17.51
N ASP A 179 -9.77 -4.38 18.50
CA ASP A 179 -8.63 -3.49 18.72
C ASP A 179 -7.31 -4.29 18.57
N LYS A 180 -6.44 -3.84 17.65
CA LYS A 180 -5.18 -4.54 17.34
C LYS A 180 -4.25 -4.67 18.55
N SER A 181 -4.53 -3.96 19.64
CA SER A 181 -3.82 -4.07 20.92
C SER A 181 -3.99 -5.45 21.59
N GLU A 182 -5.01 -6.23 21.21
CA GLU A 182 -5.22 -7.60 21.69
C GLU A 182 -4.45 -8.65 20.86
N TYR A 183 -3.80 -8.24 19.77
CA TYR A 183 -3.08 -9.17 18.92
C TYR A 183 -1.65 -9.40 19.42
N GLY A 184 -1.26 -10.67 19.53
CA GLY A 184 0.12 -11.03 19.83
C GLY A 184 1.12 -10.45 18.82
N PHE A 185 2.36 -10.29 19.22
CA PHE A 185 3.47 -9.67 18.45
C PHE A 185 3.58 -10.21 17.01
N VAL A 186 3.40 -11.52 16.81
CA VAL A 186 3.46 -12.17 15.48
C VAL A 186 2.35 -11.65 14.56
N LYS A 187 1.12 -11.51 15.07
CA LYS A 187 0.00 -10.99 14.27
C LYS A 187 0.17 -9.51 13.95
N LEU A 188 0.79 -8.74 14.83
CA LEU A 188 1.12 -7.34 14.60
C LEU A 188 2.15 -7.20 13.46
N ILE A 189 3.21 -8.03 13.46
CA ILE A 189 4.19 -8.07 12.37
C ILE A 189 3.51 -8.45 11.06
N ALA A 190 2.70 -9.51 11.04
CA ALA A 190 1.99 -9.94 9.83
C ALA A 190 1.13 -8.82 9.23
N LEU A 191 0.41 -8.05 10.06
CA LEU A 191 -0.40 -6.92 9.61
C LEU A 191 0.44 -5.74 9.06
N ASN A 192 1.63 -5.51 9.60
CA ASN A 192 2.54 -4.49 9.07
C ASN A 192 3.20 -4.94 7.75
N LEU A 193 3.48 -6.24 7.60
CA LEU A 193 4.01 -6.82 6.36
C LEU A 193 3.02 -6.79 5.20
N THR A 194 1.72 -6.61 5.45
CA THR A 194 0.70 -6.50 4.39
C THR A 194 0.35 -5.06 4.01
N SER A 195 0.90 -4.06 4.74
CA SER A 195 0.64 -2.64 4.49
C SER A 195 1.65 -2.07 3.49
N ILE A 196 1.22 -1.85 2.24
CA ILE A 196 2.08 -1.28 1.19
C ILE A 196 2.48 0.17 1.48
N ALA A 197 1.65 0.92 2.18
CA ALA A 197 1.95 2.29 2.62
C ALA A 197 2.87 2.33 3.86
N GLY A 198 3.16 1.18 4.47
CA GLY A 198 3.89 1.04 5.70
C GLY A 198 5.24 0.35 5.52
N PHE A 199 5.44 -0.69 6.32
CA PHE A 199 6.73 -1.38 6.46
C PHE A 199 7.21 -2.04 5.15
N VAL A 200 6.29 -2.42 4.25
CA VAL A 200 6.63 -2.99 2.93
C VAL A 200 7.51 -2.03 2.12
N GLN A 201 7.23 -0.73 2.15
CA GLN A 201 8.08 0.25 1.43
C GLN A 201 9.50 0.29 1.96
N VAL A 202 9.68 0.14 3.28
CA VAL A 202 11.02 0.06 3.88
C VAL A 202 11.74 -1.20 3.40
N LEU A 203 11.06 -2.34 3.41
CA LEU A 203 11.62 -3.61 2.90
C LEU A 203 11.97 -3.53 1.42
N MET A 204 11.15 -2.87 0.63
CA MET A 204 11.43 -2.59 -0.77
C MET A 204 12.73 -1.78 -0.95
N LEU A 205 12.91 -0.71 -0.17
CA LEU A 205 14.14 0.07 -0.22
C LEU A 205 15.37 -0.77 0.18
N ILE A 206 15.26 -1.53 1.25
CA ILE A 206 16.31 -2.45 1.70
C ILE A 206 16.66 -3.44 0.58
N ALA A 207 15.64 -3.99 -0.10
CA ALA A 207 15.85 -4.93 -1.20
C ALA A 207 16.66 -4.33 -2.36
N VAL A 208 16.41 -3.05 -2.70
CA VAL A 208 17.21 -2.33 -3.71
C VAL A 208 18.63 -2.06 -3.21
N LEU A 209 18.78 -1.58 -1.97
CA LEU A 209 20.09 -1.21 -1.42
C LEU A 209 21.05 -2.39 -1.30
N PHE A 210 20.54 -3.55 -0.90
CA PHE A 210 21.31 -4.77 -0.70
C PHE A 210 21.29 -5.73 -1.90
N ASN A 211 20.63 -5.37 -3.00
CA ASN A 211 20.49 -6.20 -4.19
C ASN A 211 19.87 -7.57 -3.92
N ILE A 212 18.78 -7.60 -3.15
CA ILE A 212 18.03 -8.80 -2.78
C ILE A 212 16.55 -8.70 -3.23
N MET A 213 16.32 -8.04 -4.37
CA MET A 213 14.98 -7.85 -4.91
C MET A 213 14.32 -9.17 -5.32
N ASP A 214 15.11 -10.13 -5.78
CA ASP A 214 14.73 -11.50 -6.07
C ASP A 214 14.17 -12.22 -4.83
N LEU A 215 14.89 -12.17 -3.72
CA LEU A 215 14.47 -12.75 -2.45
C LEU A 215 13.22 -12.04 -1.90
N PHE A 216 13.18 -10.71 -2.00
CA PHE A 216 11.99 -9.94 -1.62
C PHE A 216 10.76 -10.38 -2.42
N THR A 217 10.88 -10.52 -3.75
CA THR A 217 9.76 -10.90 -4.62
C THR A 217 9.21 -12.28 -4.27
N ILE A 218 10.08 -13.26 -4.03
CA ILE A 218 9.68 -14.62 -3.60
C ILE A 218 9.02 -14.59 -2.23
N GLY A 219 9.65 -13.93 -1.26
CA GLY A 219 9.15 -13.85 0.12
C GLY A 219 7.80 -13.13 0.17
N TYR A 220 7.66 -12.04 -0.59
CA TYR A 220 6.41 -11.29 -0.58
C TYR A 220 5.27 -12.00 -1.32
N PHE A 221 5.58 -12.78 -2.36
CA PHE A 221 4.59 -13.68 -2.97
C PHE A 221 4.04 -14.67 -1.94
N ALA A 222 4.90 -15.31 -1.14
CA ALA A 222 4.47 -16.23 -0.10
C ALA A 222 3.59 -15.53 0.95
N VAL A 223 3.94 -14.31 1.38
CA VAL A 223 3.14 -13.50 2.31
C VAL A 223 1.78 -13.14 1.70
N SER A 224 1.74 -12.69 0.45
CA SER A 224 0.50 -12.31 -0.24
C SER A 224 -0.44 -13.49 -0.42
N TYR A 225 0.10 -14.66 -0.78
CA TYR A 225 -0.66 -15.89 -0.94
C TYR A 225 -1.26 -16.37 0.40
N THR A 226 -0.45 -16.39 1.47
CA THR A 226 -0.93 -16.80 2.79
C THR A 226 -1.99 -15.85 3.33
N HIS A 227 -1.84 -14.55 3.07
CA HIS A 227 -2.83 -13.54 3.43
C HIS A 227 -4.17 -13.74 2.70
N LEU A 228 -4.11 -14.01 1.38
CA LEU A 228 -5.31 -14.32 0.59
C LEU A 228 -6.02 -15.55 1.15
N ARG A 229 -5.28 -16.64 1.40
CA ARG A 229 -5.85 -17.89 1.92
C ARG A 229 -6.45 -17.75 3.33
N ALA A 230 -5.85 -16.93 4.20
CA ALA A 230 -6.40 -16.65 5.52
C ALA A 230 -7.77 -15.96 5.43
N HIS A 231 -7.96 -15.05 4.48
CA HIS A 231 -9.26 -14.41 4.25
C HIS A 231 -10.32 -15.37 3.71
N GLU A 232 -9.94 -16.37 2.92
CA GLU A 232 -10.88 -17.41 2.47
C GLU A 232 -11.36 -18.27 3.65
N THR A 233 -10.46 -18.66 4.56
CA THR A 233 -10.78 -19.52 5.71
C THR A 233 -11.64 -18.80 6.76
N ASP A 234 -11.41 -17.52 7.01
CA ASP A 234 -12.18 -16.73 7.97
C ASP A 234 -13.61 -16.40 7.49
N GLN A 235 -13.92 -16.59 6.20
CA GLN A 235 -15.27 -16.43 5.64
C GLN A 235 -16.15 -17.69 5.78
N TYR A 236 -15.55 -18.84 6.09
CA TYR A 236 -16.28 -20.12 6.27
C TYR A 236 -16.46 -20.50 7.75
N LEU A 237 -15.98 -19.68 8.69
CA LEU A 237 -16.18 -19.83 10.14
C LEU A 237 -17.04 -18.68 10.69
#